data_dd37b790d89107364f7ee230d3fa8346
#
_entry.id   dd37b790d89107364f7ee230d3fa8346
#
_cell.length_a   1.000
_cell.length_b   1.000
_cell.length_c   1.000
_cell.angle_alpha   90.00
_cell.angle_beta   90.00
_cell.angle_gamma   90.00
#
_symmetry.space_group_name_H-M   'P 1'
#
loop_
_entity.id
_entity.type
_entity.pdbx_description
1 polymer ?
#
loop_
_entity_poly.entity_id
_entity_poly.type
_entity_poly.pdbx_seq_one_letter_code
_entity_poly.pdbx_strand_id
1 'polypeptide(L)'
;MISTAYYAADSFSVTLPINAGPFTGADYWSSSGSNEIAVEFSIDGGMTFMTAIEGLVDRLVLDPICGTAVLEGRDFTSYFVDTILREQYLNRSASEIAQTFAEGHGLAPSVTPTSRLVGRYYQGNRTRTTLSRDTTCTTEWDLLVALARFEDFEVFVQGRSLFFQPRPLAPRVVFGIDPSVLCALKMEYLPSITDAFEVKVQSWNSERQSPVTSVASSNSSIQTGVTSGTGVPSKSYVITRPNLTIEEAELMAAQALREIQLHRKIISLEMPGDTVLTPRQGIQLGGTGAMFDQVYLVESVERSFAPGTGFIQHVRAVDI
;
A
#
# COMPACT_ATOMS: atom_id res chain seq x y z
N MET A 1 5.98 11.32 -10.83
CA MET A 1 4.92 10.91 -9.90
C MET A 1 4.98 9.41 -9.72
N ILE A 2 4.91 8.94 -8.50
CA ILE A 2 4.91 7.51 -8.15
C ILE A 2 3.70 7.25 -7.28
N SER A 3 2.82 6.36 -7.75
CA SER A 3 1.66 5.87 -7.00
C SER A 3 1.84 4.39 -6.66
N THR A 4 1.53 4.00 -5.43
CA THR A 4 1.79 2.65 -4.94
C THR A 4 0.59 2.02 -4.24
N ALA A 5 0.43 0.71 -4.36
CA ALA A 5 -0.57 -0.06 -3.62
C ALA A 5 -0.10 -0.44 -2.20
N TYR A 6 1.18 -0.35 -1.93
CA TYR A 6 1.72 -0.66 -0.59
C TYR A 6 1.65 0.57 0.31
N TYR A 7 1.34 0.37 1.53
CA TYR A 7 1.22 1.30 2.65
C TYR A 7 2.24 2.46 2.68
N ALA A 8 2.41 3.14 1.56
CA ALA A 8 3.30 4.27 1.39
C ALA A 8 2.53 5.44 0.78
N ALA A 9 2.94 6.65 1.08
CA ALA A 9 2.41 7.85 0.45
C ALA A 9 2.79 7.88 -1.03
N ASP A 10 1.86 8.28 -1.88
CA ASP A 10 2.15 8.61 -3.27
C ASP A 10 2.99 9.88 -3.30
N SER A 11 3.91 10.00 -4.23
CA SER A 11 4.85 11.12 -4.32
C SER A 11 4.89 11.74 -5.70
N PHE A 12 5.24 13.01 -5.75
CA PHE A 12 5.42 13.74 -6.99
C PHE A 12 6.65 14.64 -6.94
N SER A 13 7.20 14.92 -8.12
CA SER A 13 8.20 15.96 -8.35
C SER A 13 7.85 16.68 -9.63
N VAL A 14 7.70 18.00 -9.56
CA VAL A 14 7.33 18.86 -10.70
C VAL A 14 8.37 19.95 -10.84
N THR A 15 8.97 20.06 -12.03
CA THR A 15 9.89 21.14 -12.38
C THR A 15 9.18 22.14 -13.27
N LEU A 16 9.16 23.40 -12.84
CA LEU A 16 8.52 24.50 -13.54
C LEU A 16 9.53 25.64 -13.80
N PRO A 17 9.39 26.38 -14.89
CA PRO A 17 10.12 27.64 -15.06
C PRO A 17 9.64 28.67 -14.02
N ILE A 18 10.57 29.34 -13.34
CA ILE A 18 10.24 30.36 -12.31
C ILE A 18 9.36 31.47 -12.85
N ASN A 19 9.55 31.83 -14.12
CA ASN A 19 8.91 32.99 -14.75
C ASN A 19 7.78 32.61 -15.71
N ALA A 20 7.23 31.41 -15.64
CA ALA A 20 6.15 30.96 -16.52
C ALA A 20 4.77 31.22 -15.89
N GLY A 21 3.91 31.90 -16.62
CA GLY A 21 2.52 32.16 -16.23
C GLY A 21 2.38 33.10 -15.03
N PRO A 22 1.37 32.86 -14.17
CA PRO A 22 1.12 33.69 -12.99
C PRO A 22 2.15 33.50 -11.87
N PHE A 23 3.01 32.50 -11.98
CA PHE A 23 4.03 32.13 -10.99
C PHE A 23 5.31 32.92 -11.21
N THR A 24 5.27 34.24 -10.98
CA THR A 24 6.37 35.13 -11.27
C THR A 24 7.20 35.47 -10.04
N GLY A 25 8.47 35.01 -10.05
CA GLY A 25 9.48 35.39 -9.09
C GLY A 25 9.51 34.58 -7.77
N ALA A 26 10.60 34.68 -7.05
CA ALA A 26 10.81 33.99 -5.77
C ALA A 26 9.83 34.45 -4.69
N ASP A 27 9.30 35.65 -4.77
CA ASP A 27 8.34 36.22 -3.81
C ASP A 27 6.99 35.45 -3.83
N TYR A 28 6.54 35.03 -5.01
CA TYR A 28 5.32 34.21 -5.13
C TYR A 28 5.48 32.90 -4.36
N TRP A 29 6.58 32.21 -4.57
CA TRP A 29 6.84 30.91 -3.95
C TRP A 29 7.09 30.97 -2.44
N SER A 30 7.59 32.11 -1.95
CA SER A 30 7.82 32.34 -0.52
C SER A 30 6.57 32.80 0.23
N SER A 31 5.59 33.35 -0.48
CA SER A 31 4.37 33.93 0.11
C SER A 31 3.12 33.04 0.00
N SER A 32 3.18 31.91 -0.72
CA SER A 32 2.06 31.01 -0.86
C SER A 32 1.69 30.39 0.50
N GLY A 33 0.54 30.78 1.04
CA GLY A 33 0.05 30.33 2.35
C GLY A 33 -0.53 28.91 2.33
N SER A 34 -0.62 28.26 1.17
CA SER A 34 -1.10 26.88 1.03
C SER A 34 -0.05 26.05 0.35
N ASN A 35 0.30 24.94 0.99
CA ASN A 35 1.23 23.96 0.41
C ASN A 35 0.48 22.86 -0.39
N GLU A 36 -0.83 22.99 -0.54
CA GLU A 36 -1.65 22.03 -1.30
C GLU A 36 -1.56 22.31 -2.79
N ILE A 37 -1.31 21.26 -3.56
CA ILE A 37 -1.31 21.30 -5.02
C ILE A 37 -2.05 20.11 -5.61
N ALA A 38 -2.57 20.30 -6.82
CA ALA A 38 -3.06 19.24 -7.69
C ALA A 38 -2.17 19.19 -8.95
N VAL A 39 -1.71 17.99 -9.29
CA VAL A 39 -1.02 17.74 -10.56
C VAL A 39 -2.00 17.09 -11.52
N GLU A 40 -2.24 17.77 -12.62
CA GLU A 40 -3.21 17.34 -13.62
C GLU A 40 -2.53 17.15 -14.97
N PHE A 41 -2.97 16.16 -15.72
CA PHE A 41 -2.53 15.89 -17.08
C PHE A 41 -3.68 16.04 -18.07
N SER A 42 -3.37 16.59 -19.25
CA SER A 42 -4.25 16.57 -20.41
C SER A 42 -3.56 15.83 -21.55
N ILE A 43 -4.26 14.87 -22.14
CA ILE A 43 -3.79 14.09 -23.30
C ILE A 43 -4.48 14.49 -24.59
N ASP A 44 -5.43 15.42 -24.53
CA ASP A 44 -6.28 15.87 -25.63
C ASP A 44 -6.02 17.34 -26.05
N GLY A 45 -4.82 17.83 -25.79
CA GLY A 45 -4.44 19.20 -26.13
C GLY A 45 -5.02 20.26 -25.18
N GLY A 46 -5.37 19.89 -23.96
CA GLY A 46 -5.85 20.83 -22.93
C GLY A 46 -7.37 20.97 -22.90
N MET A 47 -8.12 20.09 -23.55
CA MET A 47 -9.59 20.10 -23.52
C MET A 47 -10.13 19.51 -22.21
N THR A 48 -9.52 18.41 -21.74
CA THR A 48 -9.85 17.78 -20.46
C THR A 48 -8.60 17.59 -19.62
N PHE A 49 -8.72 17.87 -18.33
CA PHE A 49 -7.65 17.64 -17.38
C PHE A 49 -8.06 16.51 -16.44
N MET A 50 -7.17 15.58 -16.21
CA MET A 50 -7.34 14.48 -15.27
C MET A 50 -6.36 14.65 -14.13
N THR A 51 -6.87 14.71 -12.91
CA THR A 51 -6.05 14.81 -11.71
C THR A 51 -5.28 13.51 -11.51
N ALA A 52 -3.97 13.62 -11.51
CA ALA A 52 -3.08 12.49 -11.27
C ALA A 52 -2.78 12.31 -9.78
N ILE A 53 -2.54 13.41 -9.08
CA ILE A 53 -2.27 13.42 -7.63
C ILE A 53 -2.68 14.77 -7.04
N GLU A 54 -3.28 14.72 -5.86
CA GLU A 54 -3.47 15.86 -4.97
C GLU A 54 -2.66 15.64 -3.70
N GLY A 55 -2.02 16.68 -3.19
CA GLY A 55 -1.21 16.52 -2.01
C GLY A 55 -0.53 17.79 -1.52
N LEU A 56 0.49 17.62 -0.69
CA LEU A 56 1.25 18.67 -0.07
C LEU A 56 2.63 18.79 -0.66
N VAL A 57 3.11 20.01 -0.83
CA VAL A 57 4.50 20.29 -1.15
C VAL A 57 5.32 20.22 0.13
N ASP A 58 6.19 19.22 0.21
CA ASP A 58 7.12 19.05 1.32
C ASP A 58 8.40 19.89 1.12
N ARG A 59 8.81 20.09 -0.14
CA ARG A 59 10.05 20.74 -0.49
C ARG A 59 9.90 21.60 -1.75
N LEU A 60 10.39 22.80 -1.66
CA LEU A 60 10.55 23.72 -2.78
C LEU A 60 12.02 24.06 -2.98
N VAL A 61 12.54 23.84 -4.18
CA VAL A 61 13.87 24.23 -4.58
C VAL A 61 13.79 25.28 -5.69
N LEU A 62 14.36 26.45 -5.45
CA LEU A 62 14.44 27.51 -6.43
C LEU A 62 15.88 27.63 -6.95
N ASP A 63 16.05 27.59 -8.27
CA ASP A 63 17.30 27.89 -8.95
C ASP A 63 17.10 29.13 -9.82
N PRO A 64 17.45 30.33 -9.31
CA PRO A 64 17.30 31.56 -10.08
C PRO A 64 18.28 31.69 -11.23
N ILE A 65 19.39 30.94 -11.24
CA ILE A 65 20.35 30.93 -12.32
C ILE A 65 19.85 30.15 -13.51
N CYS A 66 19.36 28.92 -13.24
CA CYS A 66 18.71 28.07 -14.26
C CYS A 66 17.28 28.53 -14.55
N GLY A 67 16.68 29.37 -13.74
CA GLY A 67 15.32 29.86 -13.89
C GLY A 67 14.27 28.76 -13.62
N THR A 68 14.54 27.82 -12.70
CA THR A 68 13.66 26.68 -12.41
C THR A 68 13.22 26.63 -10.96
N ALA A 69 11.98 26.19 -10.75
CA ALA A 69 11.41 25.82 -9.47
C ALA A 69 11.07 24.33 -9.48
N VAL A 70 11.54 23.58 -8.48
CA VAL A 70 11.23 22.17 -8.30
C VAL A 70 10.37 22.04 -7.05
N LEU A 71 9.18 21.46 -7.21
CA LEU A 71 8.26 21.12 -6.14
C LEU A 71 8.27 19.61 -5.94
N GLU A 72 8.59 19.18 -4.74
CA GLU A 72 8.53 17.78 -4.34
C GLU A 72 7.53 17.63 -3.21
N GLY A 73 6.73 16.58 -3.26
CA GLY A 73 5.70 16.39 -2.26
C GLY A 73 5.06 15.02 -2.26
N ARG A 74 4.10 14.87 -1.36
CA ARG A 74 3.35 13.64 -1.13
C ARG A 74 1.85 13.90 -1.16
N ASP A 75 1.08 12.84 -1.38
CA ASP A 75 -0.37 12.88 -1.22
C ASP A 75 -0.80 13.14 0.24
N PHE A 76 -2.09 13.21 0.51
CA PHE A 76 -2.59 13.48 1.86
C PHE A 76 -2.36 12.34 2.87
N THR A 77 -1.76 11.21 2.46
CA THR A 77 -1.21 10.21 3.39
C THR A 77 -0.16 10.83 4.31
N SER A 78 0.54 11.87 3.85
CA SER A 78 1.53 12.64 4.62
C SER A 78 0.98 13.16 5.95
N TYR A 79 -0.29 13.55 6.04
CA TYR A 79 -0.90 13.98 7.30
C TYR A 79 -0.78 12.91 8.39
N PHE A 80 -1.06 11.66 8.06
CA PHE A 80 -0.99 10.54 9.00
C PHE A 80 0.44 10.09 9.28
N VAL A 81 1.33 10.19 8.28
CA VAL A 81 2.76 9.84 8.42
C VAL A 81 3.47 10.82 9.35
N ASP A 82 3.15 12.11 9.26
CA ASP A 82 3.82 13.17 10.00
C ASP A 82 3.21 13.40 11.40
N THR A 83 2.01 12.84 11.67
CA THR A 83 1.36 12.94 12.98
C THR A 83 1.78 11.83 13.91
N ILE A 84 2.43 12.22 15.02
CA ILE A 84 2.86 11.28 16.05
C ILE A 84 1.67 10.90 16.94
N LEU A 85 1.52 9.60 17.18
CA LEU A 85 0.50 9.07 18.08
C LEU A 85 0.72 9.55 19.51
N ARG A 86 -0.29 10.20 20.10
CA ARG A 86 -0.29 10.68 21.48
C ARG A 86 -1.36 10.03 22.34
N GLU A 87 -2.35 9.40 21.72
CA GLU A 87 -3.51 8.85 22.39
C GLU A 87 -3.46 7.33 22.52
N GLN A 88 -4.19 6.82 23.51
CA GLN A 88 -4.41 5.40 23.70
C GLN A 88 -5.84 5.06 23.30
N TYR A 89 -6.00 4.16 22.35
CA TYR A 89 -7.31 3.72 21.88
C TYR A 89 -7.72 2.44 22.63
N LEU A 90 -8.77 2.55 23.44
CA LEU A 90 -9.29 1.42 24.23
C LEU A 90 -10.74 1.15 23.85
N ASN A 91 -11.07 -0.11 23.65
CA ASN A 91 -12.44 -0.55 23.34
C ASN A 91 -13.07 0.12 22.11
N ARG A 92 -12.27 0.47 21.12
CA ARG A 92 -12.72 0.94 19.81
C ARG A 92 -12.45 -0.11 18.75
N SER A 93 -13.26 -0.13 17.71
CA SER A 93 -12.98 -0.93 16.51
C SER A 93 -11.91 -0.27 15.64
N ALA A 94 -11.28 -1.03 14.76
CA ALA A 94 -10.32 -0.50 13.79
C ALA A 94 -10.96 0.55 12.88
N SER A 95 -12.20 0.33 12.47
CA SER A 95 -12.97 1.26 11.64
C SER A 95 -13.27 2.58 12.33
N GLU A 96 -13.61 2.57 13.64
CA GLU A 96 -13.84 3.81 14.40
C GLU A 96 -12.57 4.66 14.54
N ILE A 97 -11.41 4.00 14.70
CA ILE A 97 -10.12 4.70 14.75
C ILE A 97 -9.78 5.31 13.40
N ALA A 98 -9.94 4.55 12.30
CA ALA A 98 -9.69 5.02 10.94
C ALA A 98 -10.59 6.22 10.59
N GLN A 99 -11.87 6.16 10.96
CA GLN A 99 -12.80 7.25 10.77
C GLN A 99 -12.38 8.50 11.57
N THR A 100 -12.02 8.33 12.84
CA THR A 100 -11.57 9.45 13.70
C THR A 100 -10.35 10.15 13.11
N PHE A 101 -9.39 9.40 12.58
CA PHE A 101 -8.19 9.97 11.96
C PHE A 101 -8.53 10.73 10.66
N ALA A 102 -9.35 10.14 9.79
CA ALA A 102 -9.76 10.80 8.55
C ALA A 102 -10.44 12.14 8.83
N GLU A 103 -11.44 12.16 9.74
CA GLU A 103 -12.16 13.35 10.13
C GLU A 103 -11.24 14.39 10.82
N GLY A 104 -10.28 13.94 11.62
CA GLY A 104 -9.29 14.79 12.30
C GLY A 104 -8.41 15.58 11.34
N HIS A 105 -8.12 15.01 10.16
CA HIS A 105 -7.35 15.66 9.09
C HIS A 105 -8.22 16.27 7.98
N GLY A 106 -9.54 16.30 8.15
CA GLY A 106 -10.46 16.88 7.17
C GLY A 106 -10.61 16.06 5.89
N LEU A 107 -10.31 14.76 5.94
CA LEU A 107 -10.52 13.82 4.85
C LEU A 107 -11.86 13.10 4.98
N ALA A 108 -12.48 12.76 3.85
CA ALA A 108 -13.69 11.98 3.83
C ALA A 108 -13.39 10.51 4.19
N PRO A 109 -14.02 9.91 5.23
CA PRO A 109 -13.83 8.52 5.57
C PRO A 109 -14.62 7.61 4.65
N SER A 110 -13.94 6.73 3.93
CA SER A 110 -14.51 5.59 3.20
C SER A 110 -14.13 4.29 3.92
N VAL A 111 -14.80 4.05 5.04
CA VAL A 111 -14.41 3.03 6.02
C VAL A 111 -15.45 1.92 6.07
N THR A 112 -15.02 0.68 5.88
CA THR A 112 -15.88 -0.50 6.09
C THR A 112 -15.92 -0.83 7.59
N PRO A 113 -17.11 -0.95 8.21
CA PRO A 113 -17.23 -1.25 9.63
C PRO A 113 -16.56 -2.57 10.04
N THR A 114 -15.84 -2.55 11.17
CA THR A 114 -15.25 -3.73 11.80
C THR A 114 -15.86 -3.97 13.17
N SER A 115 -15.96 -5.23 13.59
CA SER A 115 -16.59 -5.61 14.86
C SER A 115 -15.59 -5.95 15.97
N ARG A 116 -14.34 -6.21 15.62
CA ARG A 116 -13.31 -6.58 16.59
C ARG A 116 -12.83 -5.33 17.34
N LEU A 117 -12.81 -5.44 18.67
CA LEU A 117 -12.31 -4.36 19.51
C LEU A 117 -10.79 -4.42 19.62
N VAL A 118 -10.17 -3.30 19.39
CA VAL A 118 -8.75 -3.08 19.53
C VAL A 118 -8.42 -2.67 20.97
N GLY A 119 -7.34 -3.20 21.54
CA GLY A 119 -6.95 -2.85 22.93
C GLY A 119 -7.89 -3.41 23.98
N ARG A 120 -8.24 -4.70 23.90
CA ARG A 120 -9.10 -5.37 24.89
C ARG A 120 -8.56 -5.22 26.31
N TYR A 121 -9.45 -4.79 27.21
CA TYR A 121 -9.25 -4.88 28.63
C TYR A 121 -9.62 -6.32 29.08
N TYR A 122 -8.64 -7.13 29.43
CA TYR A 122 -8.92 -8.43 30.05
C TYR A 122 -9.37 -8.20 31.49
N GLN A 123 -10.69 -8.34 31.73
CA GLN A 123 -11.25 -8.41 33.07
C GLN A 123 -10.78 -9.70 33.74
N GLY A 124 -9.76 -9.63 34.53
CA GLY A 124 -9.29 -10.77 35.30
C GLY A 124 -7.84 -10.67 35.74
N ASN A 125 -6.93 -10.21 34.93
CA ASN A 125 -5.51 -10.22 35.22
C ASN A 125 -4.74 -8.93 34.96
N ARG A 126 -5.38 -7.76 35.06
CA ARG A 126 -4.74 -6.42 35.10
C ARG A 126 -3.72 -6.09 34.01
N THR A 127 -3.63 -6.83 32.95
CA THR A 127 -2.75 -6.53 31.82
C THR A 127 -3.51 -5.70 30.79
N ARG A 128 -3.26 -4.41 30.77
CA ARG A 128 -3.72 -3.51 29.71
C ARG A 128 -2.86 -3.77 28.48
N THR A 129 -3.39 -4.49 27.50
CA THR A 129 -2.79 -4.55 26.18
C THR A 129 -3.26 -3.32 25.40
N THR A 130 -2.48 -2.26 25.43
CA THR A 130 -2.70 -1.12 24.55
C THR A 130 -1.92 -1.38 23.27
N LEU A 131 -2.54 -1.23 22.10
CA LEU A 131 -1.87 -1.33 20.80
C LEU A 131 -0.60 -0.48 20.74
N SER A 132 -0.59 0.69 21.37
CA SER A 132 0.56 1.58 21.42
C SER A 132 1.74 1.05 22.25
N ARG A 133 1.56 0.01 23.05
CA ARG A 133 2.61 -0.56 23.90
C ARG A 133 3.20 -1.85 23.32
N ASP A 134 2.42 -2.60 22.56
CA ASP A 134 2.83 -3.87 21.96
C ASP A 134 3.17 -3.73 20.46
N THR A 135 2.82 -2.60 19.85
CA THR A 135 3.18 -2.26 18.47
C THR A 135 4.19 -1.12 18.48
N THR A 136 5.19 -1.23 17.64
CA THR A 136 6.16 -0.16 17.35
C THR A 136 5.56 0.99 16.53
N CYS A 137 4.25 1.24 16.66
CA CYS A 137 3.58 2.31 15.94
C CYS A 137 3.95 3.65 16.57
N THR A 138 4.59 4.50 15.79
CA THR A 138 4.99 5.86 16.21
C THR A 138 4.08 6.92 15.62
N THR A 139 3.49 6.67 14.46
CA THR A 139 2.64 7.60 13.72
C THR A 139 1.22 7.05 13.59
N GLU A 140 0.27 7.93 13.23
CA GLU A 140 -1.09 7.51 12.92
C GLU A 140 -1.12 6.54 11.73
N TRP A 141 -0.24 6.74 10.74
CA TRP A 141 -0.12 5.83 9.60
C TRP A 141 0.33 4.44 10.01
N ASP A 142 1.34 4.34 10.88
CA ASP A 142 1.78 3.04 11.41
C ASP A 142 0.63 2.28 12.07
N LEU A 143 -0.19 3.01 12.84
CA LEU A 143 -1.35 2.41 13.50
C LEU A 143 -2.41 1.98 12.50
N LEU A 144 -2.74 2.80 11.50
CA LEU A 144 -3.70 2.44 10.45
C LEU A 144 -3.26 1.19 9.68
N VAL A 145 -1.98 1.10 9.33
CA VAL A 145 -1.40 -0.09 8.66
C VAL A 145 -1.46 -1.32 9.56
N ALA A 146 -1.14 -1.17 10.86
CA ALA A 146 -1.23 -2.28 11.80
C ALA A 146 -2.66 -2.78 11.97
N LEU A 147 -3.64 -1.86 12.03
CA LEU A 147 -5.07 -2.18 12.09
C LEU A 147 -5.58 -2.84 10.81
N ALA A 148 -5.16 -2.34 9.64
CA ALA A 148 -5.51 -2.92 8.36
C ALA A 148 -5.00 -4.37 8.25
N ARG A 149 -3.75 -4.63 8.63
CA ARG A 149 -3.19 -5.99 8.68
C ARG A 149 -3.91 -6.89 9.67
N PHE A 150 -4.35 -6.34 10.80
CA PHE A 150 -5.09 -7.10 11.81
C PHE A 150 -6.47 -7.56 11.31
N GLU A 151 -7.14 -6.77 10.47
CA GLU A 151 -8.46 -7.05 9.92
C GLU A 151 -8.43 -7.71 8.51
N ASP A 152 -7.27 -7.95 7.91
CA ASP A 152 -7.08 -8.31 6.49
C ASP A 152 -7.67 -7.25 5.54
N PHE A 153 -7.47 -6.00 5.90
CA PHE A 153 -7.91 -4.83 5.14
C PHE A 153 -6.73 -4.18 4.41
N GLU A 154 -7.05 -3.31 3.51
CA GLU A 154 -6.12 -2.33 2.95
C GLU A 154 -6.47 -0.93 3.46
N VAL A 155 -5.45 -0.09 3.56
CA VAL A 155 -5.59 1.33 3.88
C VAL A 155 -4.79 2.16 2.89
N PHE A 156 -5.40 3.19 2.34
CA PHE A 156 -4.79 4.13 1.42
C PHE A 156 -5.58 5.43 1.36
N VAL A 157 -4.94 6.48 0.87
CA VAL A 157 -5.59 7.76 0.57
C VAL A 157 -5.71 7.89 -0.94
N GLN A 158 -6.84 8.36 -1.42
CA GLN A 158 -7.05 8.71 -2.81
C GLN A 158 -7.82 10.03 -2.90
N GLY A 159 -7.19 11.05 -3.49
CA GLY A 159 -7.70 12.41 -3.40
C GLY A 159 -7.89 12.80 -1.94
N ARG A 160 -9.04 13.38 -1.60
CA ARG A 160 -9.38 13.78 -0.22
C ARG A 160 -10.15 12.71 0.57
N SER A 161 -9.94 11.43 0.28
CA SER A 161 -10.64 10.34 0.96
C SER A 161 -9.67 9.31 1.51
N LEU A 162 -9.85 8.91 2.77
CA LEU A 162 -9.19 7.77 3.38
C LEU A 162 -10.04 6.52 3.17
N PHE A 163 -9.47 5.52 2.52
CA PHE A 163 -10.08 4.21 2.34
C PHE A 163 -9.53 3.22 3.38
N PHE A 164 -10.43 2.55 4.08
CA PHE A 164 -10.12 1.44 4.98
C PHE A 164 -11.14 0.34 4.73
N GLN A 165 -10.75 -0.67 3.96
CA GLN A 165 -11.67 -1.66 3.40
C GLN A 165 -11.03 -3.04 3.30
N PRO A 166 -11.85 -4.13 3.21
CA PRO A 166 -11.33 -5.47 2.96
C PRO A 166 -10.46 -5.51 1.72
N ARG A 167 -9.31 -6.18 1.82
CA ARG A 167 -8.43 -6.40 0.67
C ARG A 167 -9.15 -7.27 -0.35
N PRO A 168 -9.30 -6.83 -1.61
CA PRO A 168 -9.93 -7.64 -2.63
C PRO A 168 -9.05 -8.85 -2.97
N LEU A 169 -9.68 -10.01 -3.17
CA LEU A 169 -8.99 -11.24 -3.58
C LEU A 169 -8.55 -11.19 -5.05
N ALA A 170 -9.20 -10.36 -5.85
CA ALA A 170 -8.89 -10.15 -7.26
C ALA A 170 -9.14 -8.69 -7.63
N PRO A 171 -8.44 -8.14 -8.62
CA PRO A 171 -8.65 -6.77 -9.07
C PRO A 171 -10.07 -6.60 -9.64
N ARG A 172 -10.73 -5.49 -9.27
CA ARG A 172 -12.09 -5.18 -9.74
C ARG A 172 -12.14 -4.75 -11.21
N VAL A 173 -11.07 -4.13 -11.68
CA VAL A 173 -10.91 -3.65 -13.06
C VAL A 173 -9.65 -4.27 -13.63
N VAL A 174 -9.75 -4.84 -14.83
CA VAL A 174 -8.62 -5.48 -15.51
C VAL A 174 -8.46 -4.86 -16.89
N PHE A 175 -7.25 -4.41 -17.18
CA PHE A 175 -6.86 -3.86 -18.49
C PHE A 175 -6.09 -4.91 -19.28
N GLY A 176 -6.55 -5.19 -20.51
CA GLY A 176 -5.78 -5.98 -21.46
C GLY A 176 -4.63 -5.14 -22.02
N ILE A 177 -3.41 -5.67 -21.95
CA ILE A 177 -2.24 -5.02 -22.55
C ILE A 177 -1.74 -5.88 -23.70
N ASP A 178 -1.64 -5.26 -24.87
CA ASP A 178 -1.00 -5.85 -26.05
C ASP A 178 0.52 -5.64 -25.93
N PRO A 179 1.35 -6.71 -25.94
CA PRO A 179 2.78 -6.57 -25.88
C PRO A 179 3.39 -5.69 -26.98
N SER A 180 2.69 -5.53 -28.12
CA SER A 180 3.18 -4.70 -29.24
C SER A 180 3.20 -3.20 -28.94
N VAL A 181 2.45 -2.72 -27.95
CA VAL A 181 2.42 -1.30 -27.54
C VAL A 181 3.42 -0.99 -26.42
N LEU A 182 4.08 -2.01 -25.87
CA LEU A 182 5.07 -1.86 -24.81
C LEU A 182 6.41 -1.36 -25.36
N CYS A 183 7.00 -0.40 -24.69
CA CYS A 183 8.38 0.02 -24.95
C CYS A 183 9.39 -0.96 -24.35
N ALA A 184 9.07 -1.51 -23.17
CA ALA A 184 9.85 -2.57 -22.53
C ALA A 184 8.96 -3.48 -21.67
N LEU A 185 9.37 -4.75 -21.57
CA LEU A 185 8.74 -5.76 -20.73
C LEU A 185 9.82 -6.58 -20.06
N LYS A 186 9.81 -6.60 -18.73
CA LYS A 186 10.64 -7.49 -17.91
C LYS A 186 9.75 -8.40 -17.10
N MET A 187 10.05 -9.69 -17.12
CA MET A 187 9.30 -10.73 -16.41
C MET A 187 10.24 -11.46 -15.46
N GLU A 188 9.87 -11.54 -14.19
CA GLU A 188 10.64 -12.21 -13.16
C GLU A 188 9.83 -13.35 -12.56
N TYR A 189 10.46 -14.48 -12.35
CA TYR A 189 9.88 -15.64 -11.68
C TYR A 189 10.80 -16.08 -10.54
N LEU A 190 10.24 -16.23 -9.35
CA LEU A 190 10.94 -16.66 -8.15
C LEU A 190 10.52 -18.10 -7.78
N PRO A 191 11.21 -19.14 -8.30
CA PRO A 191 10.85 -20.53 -8.02
C PRO A 191 10.97 -20.88 -6.54
N SER A 192 11.83 -20.19 -5.80
CA SER A 192 12.04 -20.43 -4.37
C SER A 192 10.81 -20.17 -3.49
N ILE A 193 9.81 -19.44 -4.00
CA ILE A 193 8.54 -19.14 -3.32
C ILE A 193 7.46 -20.16 -3.72
N THR A 194 7.66 -20.84 -4.86
CA THR A 194 6.65 -21.74 -5.45
C THR A 194 6.65 -23.11 -4.81
N ASP A 195 7.84 -23.63 -4.44
CA ASP A 195 8.02 -25.00 -3.99
C ASP A 195 7.97 -25.08 -2.45
N ALA A 196 6.91 -25.72 -1.93
CA ALA A 196 6.78 -26.12 -0.52
C ALA A 196 7.20 -25.02 0.49
N PHE A 197 6.60 -23.84 0.36
CA PHE A 197 6.83 -22.75 1.30
C PHE A 197 5.77 -22.79 2.41
N GLU A 198 6.22 -22.67 3.65
CA GLU A 198 5.35 -22.66 4.83
C GLU A 198 5.54 -21.38 5.65
N VAL A 199 4.44 -20.80 6.11
CA VAL A 199 4.46 -19.75 7.12
C VAL A 199 3.95 -20.32 8.43
N LYS A 200 4.78 -20.25 9.46
CA LYS A 200 4.49 -20.74 10.80
C LYS A 200 4.35 -19.57 11.77
N VAL A 201 3.17 -19.40 12.33
CA VAL A 201 2.92 -18.42 13.38
C VAL A 201 2.98 -19.10 14.71
N GLN A 202 3.83 -18.61 15.61
CA GLN A 202 3.99 -19.10 16.98
C GLN A 202 3.57 -18.01 17.96
N SER A 203 2.73 -18.36 18.92
CA SER A 203 2.28 -17.50 19.98
C SER A 203 2.26 -18.23 21.32
N TRP A 204 2.50 -17.49 22.38
CA TRP A 204 2.22 -17.92 23.73
C TRP A 204 0.99 -17.14 24.22
N ASN A 205 -0.10 -17.85 24.47
CA ASN A 205 -1.30 -17.24 25.03
C ASN A 205 -1.21 -17.24 26.56
N SER A 206 -0.99 -16.07 27.14
CA SER A 206 -0.79 -15.93 28.58
C SER A 206 -2.05 -16.20 29.40
N GLU A 207 -3.24 -16.03 28.82
CA GLU A 207 -4.51 -16.30 29.50
C GLU A 207 -4.76 -17.79 29.63
N ARG A 208 -4.52 -18.53 28.54
CA ARG A 208 -4.70 -20.00 28.51
C ARG A 208 -3.45 -20.76 28.94
N GLN A 209 -2.34 -20.06 29.18
CA GLN A 209 -1.02 -20.66 29.52
C GLN A 209 -0.62 -21.78 28.56
N SER A 210 -0.90 -21.59 27.27
CA SER A 210 -0.68 -22.60 26.25
C SER A 210 -0.02 -22.02 25.01
N PRO A 211 0.85 -22.79 24.32
CA PRO A 211 1.38 -22.39 23.03
C PRO A 211 0.28 -22.48 21.97
N VAL A 212 0.21 -21.50 21.11
CA VAL A 212 -0.58 -21.48 19.89
C VAL A 212 0.36 -21.55 18.69
N THR A 213 0.16 -22.51 17.81
CA THR A 213 0.92 -22.63 16.58
C THR A 213 -0.03 -22.83 15.42
N SER A 214 0.09 -22.01 14.40
CA SER A 214 -0.62 -22.16 13.14
C SER A 214 0.37 -22.24 11.97
N VAL A 215 0.07 -23.05 10.98
CA VAL A 215 0.89 -23.25 9.78
C VAL A 215 0.03 -23.07 8.54
N ALA A 216 0.43 -22.16 7.66
CA ALA A 216 -0.13 -22.03 6.32
C ALA A 216 0.92 -22.49 5.29
N SER A 217 0.50 -23.32 4.33
CA SER A 217 1.39 -23.91 3.33
C SER A 217 0.89 -23.64 1.92
N SER A 218 1.80 -23.43 0.98
CA SER A 218 1.48 -23.21 -0.43
C SER A 218 0.82 -24.41 -1.12
N ASN A 219 1.00 -25.62 -0.56
CA ASN A 219 0.54 -26.88 -1.16
C ASN A 219 -0.66 -27.52 -0.46
N SER A 220 -1.21 -26.91 0.57
CA SER A 220 -2.31 -27.49 1.37
C SER A 220 -3.21 -26.45 1.97
N SER A 221 -4.50 -26.82 2.08
CA SER A 221 -5.44 -26.19 3.00
C SER A 221 -4.86 -26.17 4.43
N ILE A 222 -5.15 -25.13 5.17
CA ILE A 222 -4.77 -24.90 6.57
C ILE A 222 -4.79 -26.21 7.37
N GLN A 223 -3.63 -26.65 7.83
CA GLN A 223 -3.55 -27.80 8.75
C GLN A 223 -3.40 -27.29 10.18
N THR A 224 -4.44 -27.51 10.95
CA THR A 224 -4.45 -27.29 12.40
C THR A 224 -4.07 -28.61 13.08
N GLY A 225 -2.86 -28.68 13.63
CA GLY A 225 -2.43 -29.86 14.39
C GLY A 225 -0.95 -30.16 14.26
N VAL A 226 -0.41 -30.90 15.22
CA VAL A 226 0.97 -31.39 15.22
C VAL A 226 1.09 -32.50 14.17
N THR A 227 1.65 -32.19 13.02
CA THR A 227 1.96 -33.19 12.00
C THR A 227 3.43 -33.50 11.99
N SER A 228 3.78 -34.73 12.32
CA SER A 228 5.06 -35.35 12.00
C SER A 228 5.03 -35.68 10.51
N GLY A 229 5.56 -34.81 9.65
CA GLY A 229 5.59 -35.01 8.20
C GLY A 229 6.95 -35.51 7.74
N THR A 230 6.98 -36.67 7.15
CA THR A 230 8.03 -37.13 6.24
C THR A 230 7.82 -36.44 4.88
N GLY A 231 8.43 -35.28 4.66
CA GLY A 231 8.30 -34.53 3.42
C GLY A 231 9.58 -33.75 3.10
N VAL A 232 9.77 -33.42 1.85
CA VAL A 232 10.81 -32.52 1.35
C VAL A 232 10.97 -31.32 2.30
N PRO A 233 12.18 -30.90 2.68
CA PRO A 233 12.37 -29.80 3.60
C PRO A 233 11.73 -28.53 3.03
N SER A 234 10.57 -28.16 3.58
CA SER A 234 9.88 -26.94 3.23
C SER A 234 10.65 -25.75 3.82
N LYS A 235 10.81 -24.70 3.02
CA LYS A 235 11.31 -23.43 3.54
C LYS A 235 10.24 -22.86 4.46
N SER A 236 10.54 -22.70 5.74
CA SER A 236 9.60 -22.17 6.71
C SER A 236 9.97 -20.74 7.10
N TYR A 237 8.99 -19.84 7.03
CA TYR A 237 9.07 -18.50 7.60
C TYR A 237 8.33 -18.48 8.94
N VAL A 238 9.03 -18.11 10.02
CA VAL A 238 8.47 -18.16 11.37
C VAL A 238 8.17 -16.74 11.86
N ILE A 239 6.92 -16.51 12.23
CA ILE A 239 6.45 -15.26 12.85
C ILE A 239 6.15 -15.57 14.32
N THR A 240 6.76 -14.83 15.22
CA THR A 240 6.46 -14.93 16.66
C THR A 240 5.71 -13.70 17.12
N ARG A 241 4.50 -13.90 17.66
CA ARG A 241 3.67 -12.82 18.24
C ARG A 241 3.04 -13.29 19.56
N PRO A 242 3.07 -12.49 20.62
CA PRO A 242 2.47 -12.86 21.90
C PRO A 242 0.94 -12.75 21.87
N ASN A 243 0.28 -13.54 22.70
CA ASN A 243 -1.14 -13.43 23.04
C ASN A 243 -2.15 -13.56 21.90
N LEU A 244 -1.80 -14.25 20.81
CA LEU A 244 -2.74 -14.53 19.74
C LEU A 244 -3.73 -15.64 20.16
N THR A 245 -4.96 -15.53 19.69
CA THR A 245 -5.90 -16.66 19.63
C THR A 245 -5.53 -17.58 18.47
N ILE A 246 -6.12 -18.78 18.43
CA ILE A 246 -5.91 -19.73 17.33
C ILE A 246 -6.34 -19.08 16.00
N GLU A 247 -7.52 -18.46 15.98
CA GLU A 247 -8.10 -17.80 14.81
C GLU A 247 -7.23 -16.64 14.30
N GLU A 248 -6.67 -15.84 15.22
CA GLU A 248 -5.75 -14.75 14.87
C GLU A 248 -4.43 -15.28 14.31
N ALA A 249 -3.90 -16.36 14.84
CA ALA A 249 -2.70 -16.99 14.34
C ALA A 249 -2.91 -17.62 12.95
N GLU A 250 -4.07 -18.23 12.69
CA GLU A 250 -4.45 -18.77 11.39
C GLU A 250 -4.58 -17.65 10.35
N LEU A 251 -5.28 -16.58 10.68
CA LEU A 251 -5.44 -15.42 9.80
C LEU A 251 -4.09 -14.81 9.45
N MET A 252 -3.24 -14.59 10.46
CA MET A 252 -1.90 -14.02 10.26
C MET A 252 -1.02 -14.91 9.39
N ALA A 253 -1.07 -16.23 9.58
CA ALA A 253 -0.31 -17.17 8.75
C ALA A 253 -0.78 -17.14 7.29
N ALA A 254 -2.09 -17.12 7.06
CA ALA A 254 -2.68 -17.06 5.73
C ALA A 254 -2.35 -15.72 5.02
N GLN A 255 -2.42 -14.60 5.73
CA GLN A 255 -2.06 -13.28 5.20
C GLN A 255 -0.59 -13.23 4.78
N ALA A 256 0.31 -13.65 5.67
CA ALA A 256 1.74 -13.64 5.39
C ALA A 256 2.11 -14.56 4.22
N LEU A 257 1.49 -15.73 4.13
CA LEU A 257 1.68 -16.63 2.98
C LEU A 257 1.22 -15.96 1.68
N ARG A 258 0.06 -15.32 1.68
CA ARG A 258 -0.48 -14.59 0.52
C ARG A 258 0.44 -13.46 0.09
N GLU A 259 0.91 -12.64 1.03
CA GLU A 259 1.86 -11.55 0.73
C GLU A 259 3.15 -12.05 0.08
N ILE A 260 3.65 -13.19 0.52
CA ILE A 260 4.84 -13.81 -0.07
C ILE A 260 4.52 -14.34 -1.48
N GLN A 261 3.37 -14.99 -1.66
CA GLN A 261 2.96 -15.57 -2.94
C GLN A 261 2.72 -14.52 -4.04
N LEU A 262 2.26 -13.32 -3.69
CA LEU A 262 2.10 -12.21 -4.64
C LEU A 262 3.41 -11.90 -5.39
N HIS A 263 4.56 -12.13 -4.78
CA HIS A 263 5.85 -11.86 -5.40
C HIS A 263 6.46 -13.05 -6.14
N ARG A 264 5.68 -14.13 -6.38
CA ARG A 264 6.13 -15.29 -7.13
C ARG A 264 6.45 -14.97 -8.58
N LYS A 265 5.61 -14.15 -9.20
CA LYS A 265 5.81 -13.61 -10.54
C LYS A 265 5.66 -12.10 -10.51
N ILE A 266 6.61 -11.42 -11.10
CA ILE A 266 6.65 -9.96 -11.14
C ILE A 266 6.82 -9.55 -12.59
N ILE A 267 6.04 -8.58 -13.03
CA ILE A 267 6.21 -7.96 -14.34
C ILE A 267 6.50 -6.47 -14.16
N SER A 268 7.41 -5.97 -14.96
CA SER A 268 7.72 -4.54 -15.07
C SER A 268 7.55 -4.14 -16.52
N LEU A 269 6.67 -3.17 -16.75
CA LEU A 269 6.28 -2.70 -18.06
C LEU A 269 6.69 -1.24 -18.23
N GLU A 270 7.14 -0.89 -19.42
CA GLU A 270 7.27 0.51 -19.85
C GLU A 270 6.35 0.71 -21.05
N MET A 271 5.49 1.72 -20.97
CA MET A 271 4.49 1.99 -22.00
C MET A 271 4.20 3.50 -22.10
N PRO A 272 3.56 3.96 -23.19
CA PRO A 272 3.06 5.32 -23.25
C PRO A 272 2.19 5.67 -22.06
N GLY A 273 2.30 6.89 -21.58
CA GLY A 273 1.61 7.35 -20.38
C GLY A 273 0.09 7.31 -20.54
N ASP A 274 -0.57 6.85 -19.50
CA ASP A 274 -2.00 6.75 -19.35
C ASP A 274 -2.39 7.30 -17.97
N THR A 275 -3.55 7.91 -17.86
CA THR A 275 -4.10 8.44 -16.61
C THR A 275 -5.09 7.48 -15.94
N VAL A 276 -5.51 6.42 -16.65
CA VAL A 276 -6.55 5.50 -16.19
C VAL A 276 -6.01 4.39 -15.32
N LEU A 277 -4.81 3.88 -15.64
CA LEU A 277 -4.21 2.77 -14.90
C LEU A 277 -3.72 3.23 -13.53
N THR A 278 -4.25 2.65 -12.47
CA THR A 278 -3.89 2.97 -11.09
C THR A 278 -3.47 1.71 -10.32
N PRO A 279 -2.72 1.85 -9.21
CA PRO A 279 -2.47 0.72 -8.31
C PRO A 279 -3.76 0.03 -7.87
N ARG A 280 -3.69 -1.25 -7.55
CA ARG A 280 -4.82 -2.14 -7.18
C ARG A 280 -5.71 -2.58 -8.33
N GLN A 281 -5.48 -2.10 -9.54
CA GLN A 281 -6.13 -2.62 -10.75
C GLN A 281 -5.37 -3.83 -11.30
N GLY A 282 -6.00 -4.56 -12.20
CA GLY A 282 -5.41 -5.71 -12.85
C GLY A 282 -4.89 -5.40 -14.25
N ILE A 283 -3.85 -6.12 -14.63
CA ILE A 283 -3.32 -6.16 -15.98
C ILE A 283 -3.40 -7.59 -16.48
N GLN A 284 -4.10 -7.81 -17.59
CA GLN A 284 -4.06 -9.06 -18.33
C GLN A 284 -2.93 -9.00 -19.36
N LEU A 285 -1.89 -9.79 -19.12
CA LEU A 285 -0.81 -9.99 -20.08
C LEU A 285 -1.10 -11.26 -20.91
N GLY A 286 -0.84 -11.22 -22.19
CA GLY A 286 -1.00 -12.34 -23.09
C GLY A 286 0.00 -12.31 -24.24
N GLY A 287 0.26 -13.49 -24.87
CA GLY A 287 1.17 -13.59 -26.00
C GLY A 287 2.67 -13.62 -25.66
N THR A 288 3.00 -13.75 -24.38
CA THR A 288 4.40 -13.82 -23.89
C THR A 288 4.88 -15.25 -23.62
N GLY A 289 3.96 -16.19 -23.59
CA GLY A 289 4.17 -17.60 -23.28
C GLY A 289 3.38 -18.03 -22.05
N ALA A 290 2.91 -19.27 -22.06
CA ALA A 290 1.92 -19.82 -21.14
C ALA A 290 2.22 -19.58 -19.63
N MET A 291 3.48 -19.43 -19.26
CA MET A 291 3.87 -19.24 -17.87
C MET A 291 3.52 -17.85 -17.33
N PHE A 292 3.54 -16.81 -18.18
CA PHE A 292 3.30 -15.43 -17.79
C PHE A 292 1.98 -14.86 -18.32
N ASP A 293 1.27 -15.60 -19.16
CA ASP A 293 -0.01 -15.18 -19.72
C ASP A 293 -1.12 -15.33 -18.67
N GLN A 294 -1.27 -14.32 -17.85
CA GLN A 294 -2.24 -14.28 -16.73
C GLN A 294 -2.61 -12.85 -16.37
N VAL A 295 -3.50 -12.71 -15.38
CA VAL A 295 -3.80 -11.43 -14.75
C VAL A 295 -2.80 -11.15 -13.63
N TYR A 296 -2.32 -9.93 -13.58
CA TYR A 296 -1.42 -9.41 -12.54
C TYR A 296 -2.09 -8.25 -11.80
N LEU A 297 -1.76 -8.10 -10.52
CA LEU A 297 -2.19 -6.95 -9.71
C LEU A 297 -1.17 -5.82 -9.83
N VAL A 298 -1.60 -4.63 -10.20
CA VAL A 298 -0.74 -3.45 -10.27
C VAL A 298 -0.31 -3.03 -8.87
N GLU A 299 0.99 -3.09 -8.64
CA GLU A 299 1.64 -2.72 -7.39
C GLU A 299 2.00 -1.24 -7.36
N SER A 300 2.61 -0.75 -8.44
CA SER A 300 3.00 0.66 -8.55
C SER A 300 2.94 1.14 -10.00
N VAL A 301 2.67 2.44 -10.13
CA VAL A 301 2.69 3.15 -11.40
C VAL A 301 3.55 4.39 -11.22
N GLU A 302 4.66 4.46 -11.95
CA GLU A 302 5.49 5.64 -12.03
C GLU A 302 5.24 6.35 -13.35
N ARG A 303 4.82 7.60 -13.30
CA ARG A 303 4.54 8.43 -14.48
C ARG A 303 5.57 9.53 -14.59
N SER A 304 6.14 9.68 -15.77
CA SER A 304 7.06 10.75 -16.10
C SER A 304 6.59 11.49 -17.37
N PHE A 305 6.68 12.80 -17.32
CA PHE A 305 6.46 13.67 -18.44
C PHE A 305 7.62 14.63 -18.57
N ALA A 306 8.28 14.61 -19.73
CA ALA A 306 9.36 15.56 -19.99
C ALA A 306 9.38 15.98 -21.48
N PRO A 307 9.78 17.23 -21.80
CA PRO A 307 9.99 17.66 -23.17
C PRO A 307 11.03 16.75 -23.84
N GLY A 308 10.65 16.13 -24.97
CA GLY A 308 11.52 15.26 -25.74
C GLY A 308 11.33 13.75 -25.50
N THR A 309 10.97 13.30 -24.31
CA THR A 309 10.59 11.90 -24.05
C THR A 309 9.08 11.68 -24.09
N GLY A 310 8.30 12.75 -23.92
CA GLY A 310 6.85 12.68 -23.88
C GLY A 310 6.32 12.17 -22.53
N PHE A 311 5.13 11.57 -22.56
CA PHE A 311 4.47 11.00 -21.39
C PHE A 311 4.67 9.49 -21.40
N ILE A 312 5.40 8.97 -20.42
CA ILE A 312 5.74 7.55 -20.26
C ILE A 312 5.32 7.09 -18.88
N GLN A 313 4.92 5.85 -18.77
CA GLN A 313 4.67 5.20 -17.48
C GLN A 313 5.42 3.88 -17.35
N HIS A 314 5.97 3.67 -16.15
CA HIS A 314 6.53 2.42 -15.72
C HIS A 314 5.56 1.76 -14.73
N VAL A 315 5.15 0.55 -15.02
CA VAL A 315 4.19 -0.20 -14.22
C VAL A 315 4.86 -1.44 -13.68
N ARG A 316 4.78 -1.61 -12.38
CA ARG A 316 5.15 -2.86 -11.72
C ARG A 316 3.89 -3.58 -11.29
N ALA A 317 3.76 -4.85 -11.64
CA ALA A 317 2.64 -5.67 -11.24
C ALA A 317 3.11 -7.05 -10.76
N VAL A 318 2.35 -7.64 -9.86
CA VAL A 318 2.66 -8.87 -9.14
C VAL A 318 1.60 -9.94 -9.40
N ASP A 319 1.89 -11.17 -9.04
CA ASP A 319 0.97 -12.31 -9.11
C ASP A 319 -0.32 -12.05 -8.31
N ILE A 320 -1.36 -12.85 -8.52
CA ILE A 320 -2.65 -12.79 -7.79
C ILE A 320 -2.83 -14.03 -6.94
#